data_4142248d6d0c60297c3079ecab5c204d
#
_entry.id   4142248d6d0c60297c3079ecab5c204d
#
_cell.length_a   1.000
_cell.length_b   1.000
_cell.length_c   1.000
_cell.angle_alpha   90.00
_cell.angle_beta   90.00
_cell.angle_gamma   90.00
#
_symmetry.space_group_name_H-M   'P 1'
#
loop_
_entity.id
_entity.type
_entity.pdbx_description
1 polymer ?
#
loop_
_entity_poly.entity_id
_entity_poly.type
_entity_poly.pdbx_seq_one_letter_code
_entity_poly.pdbx_strand_id
1 'polypeptide(L)'
;MNPADLQATIAHMGAAARAASSKMAAASTASKNAALLALAKALRGNDASLAQANVRDVEVARAAGLAAPLVDRLRLTPKIIETVAQGCEQIAAMPDPVGEITRLRQRPSGIQVGQMRVPLGVFGMIYESRPNVTIEAASLAIKSGNACILRGGSEAIHSNLALWRLVQAALLEAGLPPDAVQLVQTTERAAVGLLIASPQALDVIIPRGGKGLIERISREAKVPVIKHLDGNCHVYVDACADLELALRVTDNAKTQKYSPCNAAESLLVHAQIAPEFLPRIGAVFAAKGVEMRADPAALAVLRGVASARLVEASEADWSEEYLAPIISVKVVAGLDDAIAHINRYGSHHTDAILTDSHANAMRFLREVDSASVMVNASTRFADGFEYGLGAEIGISTDKLHARGPVGLEGLTSMKWVVLGHGEVRS
;
A
#
# COMPACT_ATOMS: atom_id res chain seq x y z
N MET A 1 -20.29 15.10 19.56
CA MET A 1 -19.29 16.01 20.24
C MET A 1 -19.43 17.37 19.60
N ASN A 2 -19.34 18.48 20.37
CA ASN A 2 -19.36 19.78 19.70
C ASN A 2 -18.04 20.03 18.94
N PRO A 3 -18.02 20.92 17.95
CA PRO A 3 -16.82 21.14 17.13
C PRO A 3 -15.59 21.61 17.91
N ALA A 4 -15.77 22.41 18.97
CA ALA A 4 -14.66 22.90 19.80
C ALA A 4 -14.03 21.76 20.62
N ASP A 5 -14.87 20.87 21.20
CA ASP A 5 -14.39 19.70 21.95
C ASP A 5 -13.64 18.73 21.04
N LEU A 6 -14.13 18.54 19.80
CA LEU A 6 -13.46 17.69 18.83
C LEU A 6 -12.09 18.25 18.45
N GLN A 7 -12.01 19.56 18.22
CA GLN A 7 -10.74 20.24 17.92
C GLN A 7 -9.75 20.13 19.08
N ALA A 8 -10.21 20.33 20.31
CA ALA A 8 -9.39 20.19 21.52
C ALA A 8 -8.88 18.74 21.67
N THR A 9 -9.75 17.74 21.43
CA THR A 9 -9.38 16.33 21.48
C THR A 9 -8.28 16.00 20.47
N ILE A 10 -8.43 16.41 19.20
CA ILE A 10 -7.41 16.17 18.15
C ILE A 10 -6.09 16.88 18.47
N ALA A 11 -6.16 18.12 18.99
CA ALA A 11 -4.96 18.86 19.40
C ALA A 11 -4.23 18.15 20.56
N HIS A 12 -4.96 17.67 21.56
CA HIS A 12 -4.39 16.90 22.67
C HIS A 12 -3.75 15.59 22.21
N MET A 13 -4.43 14.82 21.35
CA MET A 13 -3.89 13.62 20.76
C MET A 13 -2.59 13.91 19.97
N GLY A 14 -2.55 14.99 19.20
CA GLY A 14 -1.37 15.40 18.46
C GLY A 14 -0.18 15.72 19.37
N ALA A 15 -0.41 16.48 20.45
CA ALA A 15 0.64 16.82 21.43
C ALA A 15 1.17 15.56 22.15
N ALA A 16 0.28 14.65 22.56
CA ALA A 16 0.66 13.40 23.22
C ALA A 16 1.45 12.47 22.25
N ALA A 17 1.02 12.36 21.00
CA ALA A 17 1.74 11.59 19.96
C ALA A 17 3.14 12.17 19.69
N ARG A 18 3.29 13.50 19.62
CA ARG A 18 4.60 14.15 19.48
C ARG A 18 5.54 13.85 20.64
N ALA A 19 5.04 13.93 21.88
CA ALA A 19 5.83 13.57 23.06
C ALA A 19 6.22 12.09 23.06
N ALA A 20 5.32 11.20 22.65
CA ALA A 20 5.57 9.78 22.53
C ALA A 20 6.57 9.46 21.40
N SER A 21 6.49 10.14 20.25
CA SER A 21 7.37 9.88 19.08
C SER A 21 8.84 10.09 19.41
N SER A 22 9.18 11.08 20.23
CA SER A 22 10.55 11.32 20.70
C SER A 22 11.10 10.15 21.51
N LYS A 23 10.25 9.53 22.35
CA LYS A 23 10.60 8.34 23.14
C LYS A 23 10.73 7.10 22.25
N MET A 24 9.82 6.95 21.29
CA MET A 24 9.84 5.84 20.33
C MET A 24 11.10 5.88 19.45
N ALA A 25 11.51 7.06 19.00
CA ALA A 25 12.73 7.23 18.21
C ALA A 25 14.02 6.82 18.96
N ALA A 26 14.00 6.89 20.31
CA ALA A 26 15.10 6.49 21.18
C ALA A 26 14.93 5.05 21.73
N ALA A 27 13.81 4.38 21.45
CA ALA A 27 13.53 3.05 21.97
C ALA A 27 14.47 1.99 21.39
N SER A 28 14.89 1.05 22.23
CA SER A 28 15.73 -0.06 21.79
C SER A 28 14.97 -1.03 20.89
N THR A 29 15.67 -1.69 19.98
CA THR A 29 15.10 -2.78 19.17
C THR A 29 14.48 -3.87 20.05
N ALA A 30 15.10 -4.17 21.20
CA ALA A 30 14.59 -5.16 22.15
C ALA A 30 13.21 -4.77 22.70
N SER A 31 13.02 -3.51 23.12
CA SER A 31 11.73 -3.03 23.64
C SER A 31 10.65 -3.02 22.54
N LYS A 32 10.99 -2.60 21.32
CA LYS A 32 10.08 -2.64 20.16
C LYS A 32 9.64 -4.06 19.84
N ASN A 33 10.60 -5.00 19.80
CA ASN A 33 10.31 -6.42 19.55
C ASN A 33 9.49 -7.04 20.68
N ALA A 34 9.77 -6.71 21.94
CA ALA A 34 8.99 -7.18 23.09
C ALA A 34 7.52 -6.73 22.97
N ALA A 35 7.25 -5.45 22.59
CA ALA A 35 5.89 -4.96 22.38
C ALA A 35 5.16 -5.72 21.27
N LEU A 36 5.84 -6.01 20.15
CA LEU A 36 5.25 -6.73 19.02
C LEU A 36 4.92 -8.19 19.39
N LEU A 37 5.80 -8.87 20.12
CA LEU A 37 5.57 -10.24 20.57
C LEU A 37 4.47 -10.31 21.65
N ALA A 38 4.42 -9.34 22.58
CA ALA A 38 3.34 -9.21 23.53
C ALA A 38 1.98 -8.97 22.83
N LEU A 39 1.98 -8.14 21.78
CA LEU A 39 0.78 -7.89 20.97
C LEU A 39 0.31 -9.15 20.25
N ALA A 40 1.22 -9.92 19.63
CA ALA A 40 0.89 -11.19 18.98
C ALA A 40 0.26 -12.19 19.97
N LYS A 41 0.84 -12.30 21.17
CA LYS A 41 0.29 -13.13 22.25
C LYS A 41 -1.09 -12.65 22.71
N ALA A 42 -1.26 -11.34 22.87
CA ALA A 42 -2.52 -10.73 23.30
C ALA A 42 -3.63 -10.96 22.26
N LEU A 43 -3.34 -10.87 20.96
CA LEU A 43 -4.28 -11.15 19.88
C LEU A 43 -4.83 -12.58 19.98
N ARG A 44 -3.97 -13.57 20.11
CA ARG A 44 -4.35 -14.98 20.27
C ARG A 44 -5.10 -15.26 21.57
N GLY A 45 -4.76 -14.56 22.63
CA GLY A 45 -5.40 -14.75 23.96
C GLY A 45 -6.76 -14.06 24.12
N ASN A 46 -7.19 -13.23 23.17
CA ASN A 46 -8.41 -12.44 23.27
C ASN A 46 -9.44 -12.70 22.15
N ASP A 47 -9.35 -13.84 21.48
CA ASP A 47 -10.22 -14.20 20.33
C ASP A 47 -11.70 -13.99 20.62
N ALA A 48 -12.20 -14.42 21.79
CA ALA A 48 -13.62 -14.32 22.14
C ALA A 48 -14.08 -12.85 22.27
N SER A 49 -13.26 -11.97 22.90
CA SER A 49 -13.61 -10.56 23.05
C SER A 49 -13.54 -9.79 21.73
N LEU A 50 -12.57 -10.12 20.88
CA LEU A 50 -12.45 -9.57 19.53
C LEU A 50 -13.62 -10.01 18.65
N ALA A 51 -14.01 -11.29 18.70
CA ALA A 51 -15.16 -11.80 17.99
C ALA A 51 -16.45 -11.09 18.43
N GLN A 52 -16.66 -10.88 19.74
CA GLN A 52 -17.83 -10.17 20.25
C GLN A 52 -17.88 -8.70 19.77
N ALA A 53 -16.77 -8.00 19.78
CA ALA A 53 -16.68 -6.63 19.26
C ALA A 53 -16.99 -6.61 17.74
N ASN A 54 -16.43 -7.57 16.99
CA ASN A 54 -16.59 -7.63 15.55
C ASN A 54 -18.02 -8.01 15.13
N VAL A 55 -18.70 -8.89 15.86
CA VAL A 55 -20.10 -9.22 15.60
C VAL A 55 -20.98 -7.97 15.66
N ARG A 56 -20.77 -7.09 16.64
CA ARG A 56 -21.51 -5.80 16.75
C ARG A 56 -21.33 -4.93 15.51
N ASP A 57 -20.08 -4.77 15.03
CA ASP A 57 -19.79 -3.96 13.85
C ASP A 57 -20.46 -4.59 12.59
N VAL A 58 -20.37 -5.91 12.42
CA VAL A 58 -20.98 -6.62 11.28
C VAL A 58 -22.51 -6.52 11.29
N GLU A 59 -23.15 -6.62 12.46
CA GLU A 59 -24.60 -6.48 12.60
C GLU A 59 -25.06 -5.06 12.24
N VAL A 60 -24.38 -4.03 12.77
CA VAL A 60 -24.67 -2.63 12.46
C VAL A 60 -24.47 -2.33 10.98
N ALA A 61 -23.38 -2.81 10.39
CA ALA A 61 -23.08 -2.61 8.98
C ALA A 61 -24.14 -3.26 8.06
N ARG A 62 -24.61 -4.47 8.40
CA ARG A 62 -25.69 -5.15 7.66
C ARG A 62 -27.01 -4.40 7.79
N ALA A 63 -27.36 -3.98 9.01
CA ALA A 63 -28.58 -3.22 9.26
C ALA A 63 -28.58 -1.87 8.52
N ALA A 64 -27.42 -1.25 8.36
CA ALA A 64 -27.23 -0.04 7.57
C ALA A 64 -27.19 -0.27 6.05
N GLY A 65 -27.34 -1.50 5.56
CA GLY A 65 -27.35 -1.82 4.13
C GLY A 65 -25.97 -1.74 3.45
N LEU A 66 -24.87 -1.91 4.21
CA LEU A 66 -23.54 -1.93 3.64
C LEU A 66 -23.40 -3.09 2.64
N ALA A 67 -22.77 -2.83 1.49
CA ALA A 67 -22.58 -3.82 0.43
C ALA A 67 -21.84 -5.07 0.95
N ALA A 68 -22.29 -6.27 0.53
CA ALA A 68 -21.76 -7.54 1.01
C ALA A 68 -20.23 -7.68 0.98
N PRO A 69 -19.50 -7.22 -0.05
CA PRO A 69 -18.04 -7.25 -0.07
C PRO A 69 -17.39 -6.37 1.02
N LEU A 70 -18.03 -5.25 1.40
CA LEU A 70 -17.53 -4.37 2.47
C LEU A 70 -17.83 -4.99 3.84
N VAL A 71 -18.98 -5.62 4.02
CA VAL A 71 -19.31 -6.39 5.24
C VAL A 71 -18.32 -7.55 5.42
N ASP A 72 -17.94 -8.22 4.34
CA ASP A 72 -16.97 -9.31 4.41
C ASP A 72 -15.56 -8.83 4.81
N ARG A 73 -15.16 -7.66 4.35
CA ARG A 73 -13.90 -7.00 4.76
C ARG A 73 -13.85 -6.61 6.24
N LEU A 74 -15.02 -6.38 6.88
CA LEU A 74 -15.10 -6.07 8.31
C LEU A 74 -14.83 -7.27 9.21
N ARG A 75 -14.95 -8.49 8.71
CA ARG A 75 -14.88 -9.70 9.52
C ARG A 75 -13.48 -9.93 10.08
N LEU A 76 -13.38 -10.09 11.39
CA LEU A 76 -12.21 -10.59 12.10
C LEU A 76 -12.42 -12.08 12.40
N THR A 77 -12.11 -12.94 11.43
CA THR A 77 -12.14 -14.38 11.65
C THR A 77 -10.91 -14.84 12.45
N PRO A 78 -10.95 -16.00 13.14
CA PRO A 78 -9.76 -16.55 13.81
C PRO A 78 -8.54 -16.65 12.88
N LYS A 79 -8.76 -16.97 11.60
CA LYS A 79 -7.70 -16.99 10.58
C LYS A 79 -7.08 -15.60 10.36
N ILE A 80 -7.91 -14.56 10.30
CA ILE A 80 -7.41 -13.17 10.14
C ILE A 80 -6.64 -12.74 11.38
N ILE A 81 -7.14 -13.04 12.58
CA ILE A 81 -6.45 -12.74 13.85
C ILE A 81 -5.10 -13.44 13.90
N GLU A 82 -5.05 -14.72 13.53
CA GLU A 82 -3.77 -15.46 13.46
C GLU A 82 -2.82 -14.88 12.43
N THR A 83 -3.30 -14.52 11.23
CA THR A 83 -2.47 -13.87 10.20
C THR A 83 -1.86 -12.56 10.71
N VAL A 84 -2.64 -11.75 11.42
CA VAL A 84 -2.16 -10.47 11.97
C VAL A 84 -1.18 -10.69 13.13
N ALA A 85 -1.40 -11.70 13.98
CA ALA A 85 -0.47 -12.07 15.04
C ALA A 85 0.88 -12.54 14.46
N GLN A 86 0.87 -13.39 13.43
CA GLN A 86 2.06 -13.79 12.69
C GLN A 86 2.75 -12.58 12.04
N GLY A 87 1.99 -11.61 11.52
CA GLY A 87 2.54 -10.35 11.01
C GLY A 87 3.32 -9.58 12.06
N CYS A 88 2.83 -9.50 13.30
CA CYS A 88 3.56 -8.89 14.42
C CYS A 88 4.89 -9.62 14.70
N GLU A 89 4.88 -10.95 14.70
CA GLU A 89 6.09 -11.79 14.91
C GLU A 89 7.10 -11.59 13.76
N GLN A 90 6.64 -11.57 12.52
CA GLN A 90 7.48 -11.32 11.35
C GLN A 90 8.15 -9.94 11.42
N ILE A 91 7.37 -8.89 11.72
CA ILE A 91 7.91 -7.54 11.90
C ILE A 91 8.90 -7.47 13.07
N ALA A 92 8.64 -8.18 14.18
CA ALA A 92 9.58 -8.28 15.31
C ALA A 92 10.93 -8.89 14.87
N ALA A 93 10.90 -9.92 14.02
CA ALA A 93 12.09 -10.61 13.53
C ALA A 93 12.89 -9.79 12.48
N MET A 94 12.29 -8.79 11.86
CA MET A 94 12.96 -7.94 10.85
C MET A 94 14.09 -7.12 11.48
N PRO A 95 15.15 -6.78 10.71
CA PRO A 95 16.13 -5.78 11.12
C PRO A 95 15.45 -4.44 11.49
N ASP A 96 15.96 -3.80 12.52
CA ASP A 96 15.51 -2.45 12.89
C ASP A 96 16.28 -1.42 12.05
N PRO A 97 15.60 -0.63 11.19
CA PRO A 97 16.30 0.33 10.35
C PRO A 97 16.73 1.60 11.11
N VAL A 98 16.17 1.86 12.30
CA VAL A 98 16.41 3.09 13.05
C VAL A 98 17.80 3.09 13.68
N GLY A 99 18.55 4.15 13.42
CA GLY A 99 19.92 4.31 13.95
C GLY A 99 21.00 3.79 13.01
N GLU A 100 20.66 3.12 11.90
CA GLU A 100 21.64 2.71 10.89
C GLU A 100 22.36 3.93 10.32
N ILE A 101 23.69 3.93 10.35
CA ILE A 101 24.52 4.98 9.72
C ILE A 101 25.11 4.42 8.43
N THR A 102 24.82 5.10 7.34
CA THR A 102 25.30 4.74 6.00
C THR A 102 26.21 5.83 5.43
N ARG A 103 27.03 5.45 4.44
CA ARG A 103 27.88 6.39 3.67
C ARG A 103 28.79 7.25 4.53
N LEU A 104 29.21 6.78 5.70
CA LEU A 104 30.16 7.50 6.55
C LEU A 104 31.53 7.61 5.85
N ARG A 105 31.97 8.83 5.53
CA ARG A 105 33.20 9.09 4.76
C ARG A 105 33.96 10.26 5.37
N GLN A 106 35.30 10.12 5.46
CA GLN A 106 36.18 11.22 5.82
C GLN A 106 36.20 12.28 4.72
N ARG A 107 36.23 13.54 5.14
CA ARG A 107 36.31 14.70 4.26
C ARG A 107 37.72 15.35 4.35
N PRO A 108 38.13 16.14 3.34
CA PRO A 108 39.41 16.80 3.37
C PRO A 108 39.63 17.71 4.60
N SER A 109 38.55 18.22 5.20
CA SER A 109 38.56 18.98 6.44
C SER A 109 38.85 18.19 7.70
N GLY A 110 38.93 16.84 7.61
CA GLY A 110 39.16 15.96 8.76
C GLY A 110 37.90 15.34 9.35
N ILE A 111 36.73 15.97 9.19
CA ILE A 111 35.45 15.45 9.68
C ILE A 111 34.99 14.19 8.93
N GLN A 112 34.26 13.33 9.61
CA GLN A 112 33.51 12.22 8.97
C GLN A 112 32.05 12.62 8.81
N VAL A 113 31.48 12.42 7.63
CA VAL A 113 30.09 12.76 7.30
C VAL A 113 29.37 11.52 6.79
N GLY A 114 28.21 11.23 7.36
CA GLY A 114 27.34 10.11 6.97
C GLY A 114 25.87 10.48 7.10
N GLN A 115 25.02 9.50 6.85
CA GLN A 115 23.57 9.64 7.01
C GLN A 115 23.07 8.59 8.00
N MET A 116 22.24 8.99 8.95
CA MET A 116 21.59 8.14 9.92
C MET A 116 20.09 8.04 9.62
N ARG A 117 19.57 6.84 9.63
CA ARG A 117 18.15 6.58 9.47
C ARG A 117 17.39 6.90 10.75
N VAL A 118 16.33 7.67 10.65
CA VAL A 118 15.48 8.11 11.78
C VAL A 118 14.00 7.97 11.42
N PRO A 119 13.10 7.77 12.42
CA PRO A 119 11.66 7.77 12.18
C PRO A 119 11.18 9.07 11.50
N LEU A 120 10.07 9.00 10.77
CA LEU A 120 9.38 10.20 10.25
C LEU A 120 8.87 11.08 11.37
N GLY A 121 8.43 10.48 12.48
CA GLY A 121 7.86 11.17 13.65
C GLY A 121 6.48 10.66 13.99
N VAL A 122 5.42 11.37 13.58
CA VAL A 122 4.02 10.97 13.80
C VAL A 122 3.32 10.83 12.46
N PHE A 123 2.79 9.66 12.15
CA PHE A 123 1.93 9.52 10.98
C PHE A 123 0.46 9.36 11.36
N GLY A 124 -0.41 9.91 10.53
CA GLY A 124 -1.85 9.69 10.59
C GLY A 124 -2.25 8.58 9.63
N MET A 125 -3.06 7.62 10.06
CA MET A 125 -3.61 6.61 9.16
C MET A 125 -5.13 6.67 9.16
N ILE A 126 -5.72 6.88 7.97
CA ILE A 126 -7.16 6.97 7.76
C ILE A 126 -7.58 5.79 6.90
N TYR A 127 -8.41 4.89 7.44
CA TYR A 127 -8.76 3.64 6.77
C TYR A 127 -10.23 3.27 6.91
N GLU A 128 -10.75 2.47 5.98
CA GLU A 128 -12.14 2.05 5.90
C GLU A 128 -12.26 0.52 5.91
N SER A 129 -13.31 0.02 6.55
CA SER A 129 -13.81 -1.36 6.49
C SER A 129 -12.76 -2.48 6.66
N ARG A 130 -11.65 -2.22 7.38
CA ARG A 130 -10.57 -3.20 7.58
C ARG A 130 -9.98 -3.09 8.99
N PRO A 131 -10.61 -3.71 10.02
CA PRO A 131 -10.13 -3.59 11.41
C PRO A 131 -8.69 -4.07 11.61
N ASN A 132 -8.23 -5.09 10.86
CA ASN A 132 -6.85 -5.60 10.89
C ASN A 132 -5.79 -4.52 10.65
N VAL A 133 -6.12 -3.47 9.87
CA VAL A 133 -5.22 -2.34 9.60
C VAL A 133 -4.81 -1.61 10.88
N THR A 134 -5.64 -1.63 11.92
CA THR A 134 -5.29 -1.10 13.26
C THR A 134 -3.99 -1.73 13.79
N ILE A 135 -3.85 -3.04 13.68
CA ILE A 135 -2.67 -3.77 14.15
C ILE A 135 -1.51 -3.65 13.17
N GLU A 136 -1.76 -3.72 11.88
CA GLU A 136 -0.72 -3.58 10.84
C GLU A 136 -0.03 -2.22 10.95
N ALA A 137 -0.80 -1.13 11.06
CA ALA A 137 -0.26 0.21 11.22
C ALA A 137 0.46 0.41 12.57
N ALA A 138 -0.11 -0.11 13.66
CA ALA A 138 0.51 -0.06 14.98
C ALA A 138 1.85 -0.80 15.00
N SER A 139 1.91 -2.00 14.42
CA SER A 139 3.13 -2.82 14.38
C SER A 139 4.25 -2.14 13.59
N LEU A 140 3.91 -1.57 12.43
CA LEU A 140 4.88 -0.82 11.64
C LEU A 140 5.32 0.48 12.33
N ALA A 141 4.41 1.19 13.03
CA ALA A 141 4.75 2.36 13.84
C ALA A 141 5.75 1.99 14.94
N ILE A 142 5.46 0.93 15.70
CA ILE A 142 6.32 0.47 16.81
C ILE A 142 7.72 0.11 16.28
N LYS A 143 7.81 -0.72 15.24
CA LYS A 143 9.10 -1.19 14.73
C LYS A 143 9.92 -0.06 14.10
N SER A 144 9.29 0.82 13.34
CA SER A 144 9.95 1.98 12.71
C SER A 144 10.25 3.13 13.69
N GLY A 145 9.87 2.99 14.97
CA GLY A 145 10.10 4.02 16.00
C GLY A 145 9.26 5.27 15.85
N ASN A 146 8.15 5.19 15.12
CA ASN A 146 7.19 6.27 14.95
C ASN A 146 6.11 6.23 16.05
N ALA A 147 5.40 7.35 16.22
CA ALA A 147 4.07 7.35 16.77
C ALA A 147 3.02 7.40 15.64
N CYS A 148 1.79 6.97 15.92
CA CYS A 148 0.72 7.09 14.95
C CYS A 148 -0.63 7.45 15.57
N ILE A 149 -1.46 8.16 14.79
CA ILE A 149 -2.85 8.46 15.10
C ILE A 149 -3.73 7.76 14.07
N LEU A 150 -4.50 6.78 14.51
CA LEU A 150 -5.35 5.93 13.72
C LEU A 150 -6.77 6.48 13.67
N ARG A 151 -7.37 6.54 12.48
CA ARG A 151 -8.78 6.85 12.27
C ARG A 151 -9.41 5.80 11.37
N GLY A 152 -10.02 4.79 11.97
CA GLY A 152 -10.77 3.76 11.26
C GLY A 152 -12.18 4.22 10.87
N GLY A 153 -12.80 3.54 9.93
CA GLY A 153 -14.18 3.76 9.53
C GLY A 153 -15.16 3.59 10.69
N SER A 154 -16.29 4.31 10.64
CA SER A 154 -17.33 4.24 11.67
C SER A 154 -17.96 2.86 11.79
N GLU A 155 -17.95 2.11 10.70
CA GLU A 155 -18.49 0.75 10.59
C GLU A 155 -17.65 -0.31 11.33
N ALA A 156 -16.43 0.04 11.78
CA ALA A 156 -15.52 -0.87 12.47
C ALA A 156 -15.11 -0.38 13.86
N ILE A 157 -15.86 0.54 14.45
CA ILE A 157 -15.44 1.26 15.66
C ILE A 157 -15.22 0.33 16.86
N HIS A 158 -16.08 -0.67 17.07
CA HIS A 158 -15.96 -1.59 18.21
C HIS A 158 -14.75 -2.52 18.07
N SER A 159 -14.54 -3.06 16.86
CA SER A 159 -13.37 -3.87 16.53
C SER A 159 -12.07 -3.07 16.68
N ASN A 160 -12.02 -1.86 16.13
CA ASN A 160 -10.84 -1.00 16.20
C ASN A 160 -10.49 -0.64 17.65
N LEU A 161 -11.50 -0.34 18.49
CA LEU A 161 -11.30 -0.06 19.92
C LEU A 161 -10.78 -1.30 20.67
N ALA A 162 -11.33 -2.48 20.38
CA ALA A 162 -10.87 -3.70 21.03
C ALA A 162 -9.41 -4.02 20.67
N LEU A 163 -9.05 -3.94 19.39
CA LEU A 163 -7.69 -4.14 18.89
C LEU A 163 -6.71 -3.10 19.45
N TRP A 164 -7.09 -1.82 19.46
CA TRP A 164 -6.27 -0.74 20.00
C TRP A 164 -5.95 -0.93 21.47
N ARG A 165 -6.89 -1.41 22.29
CA ARG A 165 -6.64 -1.71 23.72
C ARG A 165 -5.55 -2.76 23.91
N LEU A 166 -5.47 -3.75 23.03
CA LEU A 166 -4.39 -4.75 23.07
C LEU A 166 -3.04 -4.12 22.72
N VAL A 167 -3.01 -3.18 21.76
CA VAL A 167 -1.80 -2.41 21.45
C VAL A 167 -1.34 -1.59 22.66
N GLN A 168 -2.26 -0.90 23.35
CA GLN A 168 -1.96 -0.12 24.55
C GLN A 168 -1.34 -1.00 25.64
N ALA A 169 -1.92 -2.16 25.90
CA ALA A 169 -1.42 -3.11 26.91
C ALA A 169 -0.02 -3.62 26.55
N ALA A 170 0.21 -3.97 25.28
CA ALA A 170 1.51 -4.45 24.80
C ALA A 170 2.62 -3.39 24.87
N LEU A 171 2.29 -2.12 24.57
CA LEU A 171 3.23 -1.01 24.72
C LEU A 171 3.63 -0.82 26.20
N LEU A 172 2.66 -0.83 27.10
CA LEU A 172 2.90 -0.70 28.54
C LEU A 172 3.73 -1.85 29.09
N GLU A 173 3.45 -3.10 28.69
CA GLU A 173 4.22 -4.29 29.09
C GLU A 173 5.69 -4.20 28.66
N ALA A 174 5.95 -3.61 27.49
CA ALA A 174 7.30 -3.40 26.96
C ALA A 174 8.00 -2.13 27.47
N GLY A 175 7.37 -1.35 28.36
CA GLY A 175 7.91 -0.09 28.87
C GLY A 175 7.92 1.04 27.83
N LEU A 176 7.11 0.94 26.77
CA LEU A 176 6.97 1.95 25.73
C LEU A 176 5.78 2.87 26.02
N PRO A 177 5.80 4.13 25.53
CA PRO A 177 4.71 5.08 25.78
C PRO A 177 3.41 4.60 25.09
N PRO A 178 2.29 4.44 25.81
CA PRO A 178 1.03 4.03 25.22
C PRO A 178 0.52 5.05 24.18
N ASP A 179 0.80 6.34 24.36
CA ASP A 179 0.43 7.40 23.42
C ASP A 179 1.17 7.32 22.07
N ALA A 180 2.11 6.38 21.90
CA ALA A 180 2.74 6.12 20.61
C ALA A 180 1.74 5.60 19.58
N VAL A 181 0.67 4.92 20.00
CA VAL A 181 -0.40 4.48 19.10
C VAL A 181 -1.73 4.96 19.64
N GLN A 182 -2.34 5.93 19.00
CA GLN A 182 -3.62 6.48 19.39
C GLN A 182 -4.70 6.14 18.38
N LEU A 183 -5.94 6.02 18.83
CA LEU A 183 -7.12 5.81 18.01
C LEU A 183 -8.12 6.94 18.23
N VAL A 184 -8.59 7.56 17.15
CA VAL A 184 -9.70 8.52 17.19
C VAL A 184 -10.99 7.77 17.54
N GLN A 185 -11.50 7.95 18.75
CA GLN A 185 -12.62 7.17 19.30
C GLN A 185 -14.01 7.69 18.89
N THR A 186 -14.06 8.70 18.02
CA THR A 186 -15.33 9.24 17.52
C THR A 186 -15.59 8.84 16.08
N THR A 187 -16.86 8.66 15.73
CA THR A 187 -17.32 8.39 14.36
C THR A 187 -17.50 9.68 13.53
N GLU A 188 -17.32 10.84 14.15
CA GLU A 188 -17.48 12.14 13.49
C GLU A 188 -16.55 12.28 12.26
N ARG A 189 -17.12 12.55 11.10
CA ARG A 189 -16.38 12.76 9.86
C ARG A 189 -15.50 14.01 9.90
N ALA A 190 -15.86 15.01 10.72
CA ALA A 190 -15.09 16.23 10.91
C ALA A 190 -13.70 15.97 11.50
N ALA A 191 -13.51 14.88 12.29
CA ALA A 191 -12.21 14.48 12.83
C ALA A 191 -11.18 14.26 11.72
N VAL A 192 -11.58 13.70 10.58
CA VAL A 192 -10.69 13.52 9.42
C VAL A 192 -10.18 14.87 8.92
N GLY A 193 -11.09 15.85 8.71
CA GLY A 193 -10.71 17.20 8.27
C GLY A 193 -9.73 17.89 9.24
N LEU A 194 -9.94 17.73 10.55
CA LEU A 194 -9.04 18.30 11.57
C LEU A 194 -7.66 17.63 11.54
N LEU A 195 -7.60 16.31 11.43
CA LEU A 195 -6.33 15.57 11.34
C LEU A 195 -5.51 15.98 10.12
N ILE A 196 -6.11 15.95 8.92
CA ILE A 196 -5.38 16.25 7.68
C ILE A 196 -4.95 17.72 7.58
N ALA A 197 -5.57 18.60 8.38
CA ALA A 197 -5.22 20.02 8.45
C ALA A 197 -4.25 20.37 9.61
N SER A 198 -3.66 19.35 10.30
CA SER A 198 -2.87 19.55 11.53
C SER A 198 -1.37 19.20 11.33
N PRO A 199 -0.56 20.02 10.61
CA PRO A 199 0.88 19.77 10.43
C PRO A 199 1.67 19.84 11.75
N GLN A 200 1.15 20.48 12.78
CA GLN A 200 1.74 20.47 14.12
C GLN A 200 1.60 19.11 14.83
N ALA A 201 0.59 18.31 14.48
CA ALA A 201 0.33 16.99 15.06
C ALA A 201 0.97 15.86 14.27
N LEU A 202 0.95 15.95 12.93
CA LEU A 202 1.34 14.88 12.02
C LEU A 202 2.45 15.32 11.06
N ASP A 203 3.35 14.40 10.74
CA ASP A 203 4.40 14.57 9.72
C ASP A 203 3.94 14.07 8.35
N VAL A 204 3.09 13.04 8.34
CA VAL A 204 2.58 12.43 7.12
C VAL A 204 1.22 11.77 7.37
N ILE A 205 0.40 11.68 6.32
CA ILE A 205 -0.87 10.94 6.32
C ILE A 205 -0.83 9.83 5.29
N ILE A 206 -1.41 8.69 5.66
CA ILE A 206 -1.51 7.49 4.82
C ILE A 206 -2.99 7.10 4.75
N PRO A 207 -3.68 7.42 3.64
CA PRO A 207 -5.06 6.98 3.43
C PRO A 207 -5.14 5.55 2.91
N ARG A 208 -6.13 4.77 3.42
CA ARG A 208 -6.45 3.40 2.99
C ARG A 208 -7.96 3.24 2.85
N GLY A 209 -8.51 3.64 1.72
CA GLY A 209 -9.94 3.60 1.46
C GLY A 209 -10.27 3.72 -0.01
N GLY A 210 -11.52 4.01 -0.33
CA GLY A 210 -11.97 4.20 -1.69
C GLY A 210 -11.41 5.49 -2.31
N LYS A 211 -11.43 5.57 -3.66
CA LYS A 211 -10.89 6.68 -4.46
C LYS A 211 -11.36 8.05 -3.96
N GLY A 212 -12.66 8.19 -3.64
CA GLY A 212 -13.21 9.46 -3.16
C GLY A 212 -12.62 9.95 -1.81
N LEU A 213 -12.26 9.03 -0.89
CA LEU A 213 -11.56 9.39 0.35
C LEU A 213 -10.15 9.88 0.04
N ILE A 214 -9.43 9.19 -0.83
CA ILE A 214 -8.05 9.51 -1.18
C ILE A 214 -7.98 10.84 -1.93
N GLU A 215 -8.89 11.09 -2.88
CA GLU A 215 -9.02 12.36 -3.60
C GLU A 215 -9.30 13.52 -2.65
N ARG A 216 -10.26 13.33 -1.72
CA ARG A 216 -10.57 14.35 -0.71
C ARG A 216 -9.34 14.67 0.14
N ILE A 217 -8.66 13.67 0.68
CA ILE A 217 -7.45 13.86 1.48
C ILE A 217 -6.37 14.56 0.66
N SER A 218 -6.15 14.14 -0.59
CA SER A 218 -5.15 14.73 -1.49
C SER A 218 -5.39 16.22 -1.75
N ARG A 219 -6.66 16.62 -1.83
CA ARG A 219 -7.06 18.01 -2.08
C ARG A 219 -7.00 18.88 -0.83
N GLU A 220 -7.40 18.33 0.34
CA GLU A 220 -7.66 19.11 1.56
C GLU A 220 -6.51 19.04 2.58
N ALA A 221 -5.57 18.07 2.44
CA ALA A 221 -4.50 17.89 3.40
C ALA A 221 -3.49 19.04 3.37
N LYS A 222 -3.11 19.50 4.57
CA LYS A 222 -1.99 20.41 4.82
C LYS A 222 -0.74 19.67 5.33
N VAL A 223 -0.83 18.37 5.41
CA VAL A 223 0.22 17.43 5.80
C VAL A 223 0.61 16.62 4.57
N PRO A 224 1.88 16.29 4.34
CA PRO A 224 2.29 15.38 3.26
C PRO A 224 1.47 14.08 3.28
N VAL A 225 1.16 13.54 2.09
CA VAL A 225 0.33 12.34 1.95
C VAL A 225 1.10 11.28 1.19
N ILE A 226 1.19 10.07 1.74
CA ILE A 226 1.68 8.88 1.03
C ILE A 226 0.46 8.14 0.49
N LYS A 227 0.29 8.10 -0.83
CA LYS A 227 -0.94 7.60 -1.46
C LYS A 227 -0.72 6.99 -2.84
N HIS A 228 -1.69 6.19 -3.26
CA HIS A 228 -2.03 5.96 -4.66
C HIS A 228 -3.54 6.20 -4.84
N LEU A 229 -3.97 6.56 -6.04
CA LEU A 229 -5.38 6.82 -6.33
C LEU A 229 -6.08 5.55 -6.82
N ASP A 230 -5.47 4.88 -7.79
CA ASP A 230 -5.95 3.66 -8.44
C ASP A 230 -4.78 2.80 -8.91
N GLY A 231 -5.07 1.60 -9.38
CA GLY A 231 -4.11 0.60 -9.82
C GLY A 231 -4.36 0.13 -11.27
N ASN A 232 -4.46 1.05 -12.25
CA ASN A 232 -4.47 0.64 -13.65
C ASN A 232 -3.09 0.14 -14.08
N CYS A 233 -2.84 -1.15 -13.86
CA CYS A 233 -1.58 -1.82 -14.17
C CYS A 233 -1.61 -2.42 -15.57
N HIS A 234 -0.49 -2.28 -16.32
CA HIS A 234 -0.37 -2.80 -17.69
C HIS A 234 0.55 -4.01 -17.76
N VAL A 235 0.21 -4.91 -18.68
CA VAL A 235 1.14 -5.93 -19.20
C VAL A 235 1.34 -5.67 -20.68
N TYR A 236 2.57 -5.39 -21.10
CA TYR A 236 2.93 -5.27 -22.50
C TYR A 236 3.66 -6.53 -22.97
N VAL A 237 3.13 -7.17 -24.02
CA VAL A 237 3.73 -8.33 -24.67
C VAL A 237 4.45 -7.86 -25.93
N ASP A 238 5.78 -7.89 -25.90
CA ASP A 238 6.66 -7.42 -26.96
C ASP A 238 6.78 -8.44 -28.10
N ALA A 239 7.21 -7.99 -29.29
CA ALA A 239 7.42 -8.84 -30.45
C ALA A 239 8.35 -10.02 -30.19
N CYS A 240 9.33 -9.86 -29.31
CA CYS A 240 10.35 -10.86 -28.97
C CYS A 240 9.99 -11.65 -27.69
N ALA A 241 8.72 -11.68 -27.28
CA ALA A 241 8.32 -12.42 -26.08
C ALA A 241 8.28 -13.93 -26.34
N ASP A 242 8.74 -14.72 -25.35
CA ASP A 242 8.35 -16.13 -25.27
C ASP A 242 6.84 -16.22 -25.00
N LEU A 243 6.09 -16.79 -25.92
CA LEU A 243 4.63 -16.80 -25.88
C LEU A 243 4.08 -17.66 -24.73
N GLU A 244 4.76 -18.74 -24.33
CA GLU A 244 4.34 -19.58 -23.20
C GLU A 244 4.53 -18.84 -21.88
N LEU A 245 5.65 -18.15 -21.72
CA LEU A 245 5.89 -17.28 -20.58
C LEU A 245 4.84 -16.15 -20.57
N ALA A 246 4.62 -15.51 -21.70
CA ALA A 246 3.68 -14.40 -21.82
C ALA A 246 2.25 -14.80 -21.45
N LEU A 247 1.79 -15.97 -21.86
CA LEU A 247 0.49 -16.51 -21.48
C LEU A 247 0.37 -16.71 -19.97
N ARG A 248 1.37 -17.38 -19.36
CA ARG A 248 1.34 -17.64 -17.90
C ARG A 248 1.36 -16.36 -17.10
N VAL A 249 2.21 -15.41 -17.48
CA VAL A 249 2.35 -14.13 -16.74
C VAL A 249 1.11 -13.27 -16.91
N THR A 250 0.60 -13.11 -18.13
CA THR A 250 -0.60 -12.30 -18.40
C THR A 250 -1.84 -12.89 -17.73
N ASP A 251 -2.02 -14.20 -17.78
CA ASP A 251 -3.09 -14.89 -17.08
C ASP A 251 -3.01 -14.65 -15.55
N ASN A 252 -1.84 -14.89 -14.97
CA ASN A 252 -1.63 -14.68 -13.53
C ASN A 252 -1.86 -13.22 -13.13
N ALA A 253 -1.33 -12.26 -13.89
CA ALA A 253 -1.45 -10.85 -13.61
C ALA A 253 -2.91 -10.38 -13.51
N LYS A 254 -3.82 -10.93 -14.34
CA LYS A 254 -5.24 -10.60 -14.27
C LYS A 254 -6.03 -11.52 -13.35
N THR A 255 -5.87 -12.83 -13.45
CA THR A 255 -6.85 -13.79 -12.92
C THR A 255 -6.49 -14.41 -11.57
N GLN A 256 -5.26 -14.24 -11.08
CA GLN A 256 -4.90 -14.73 -9.75
C GLN A 256 -5.78 -14.09 -8.67
N LYS A 257 -6.11 -12.79 -8.80
CA LYS A 257 -7.07 -12.07 -8.00
C LYS A 257 -7.43 -10.75 -8.69
N TYR A 258 -8.72 -10.42 -8.78
CA TYR A 258 -9.19 -9.23 -9.51
C TYR A 258 -9.15 -7.94 -8.69
N SER A 259 -9.32 -8.03 -7.37
CA SER A 259 -9.58 -6.87 -6.51
C SER A 259 -8.36 -6.11 -5.95
N PRO A 260 -7.12 -6.60 -5.99
CA PRO A 260 -5.96 -5.80 -5.60
C PRO A 260 -5.52 -4.83 -6.69
N CYS A 261 -5.01 -3.66 -6.27
CA CYS A 261 -4.54 -2.59 -7.15
C CYS A 261 -3.35 -2.96 -8.05
N ASN A 262 -2.66 -4.07 -7.77
CA ASN A 262 -1.58 -4.61 -8.60
C ASN A 262 -2.05 -5.69 -9.60
N ALA A 263 -3.37 -5.95 -9.71
CA ALA A 263 -3.91 -6.77 -10.79
C ALA A 263 -3.82 -6.02 -12.11
N ALA A 264 -3.53 -6.74 -13.21
CA ALA A 264 -3.51 -6.11 -14.53
C ALA A 264 -4.93 -5.68 -14.94
N GLU A 265 -5.05 -4.44 -15.38
CA GLU A 265 -6.29 -3.87 -15.91
C GLU A 265 -6.20 -3.63 -17.42
N SER A 266 -4.97 -3.52 -17.92
CA SER A 266 -4.69 -3.26 -19.36
C SER A 266 -3.65 -4.24 -19.93
N LEU A 267 -3.96 -4.78 -21.09
CA LEU A 267 -3.08 -5.65 -21.89
C LEU A 267 -2.73 -4.96 -23.21
N LEU A 268 -1.45 -4.70 -23.41
CA LEU A 268 -0.91 -4.19 -24.67
C LEU A 268 -0.17 -5.31 -25.39
N VAL A 269 -0.42 -5.48 -26.68
CA VAL A 269 0.20 -6.55 -27.48
C VAL A 269 0.81 -5.96 -28.72
N HIS A 270 2.08 -6.28 -28.99
CA HIS A 270 2.77 -5.88 -30.21
C HIS A 270 2.06 -6.43 -31.45
N ALA A 271 1.88 -5.59 -32.47
CA ALA A 271 1.11 -5.92 -33.68
C ALA A 271 1.59 -7.20 -34.40
N GLN A 272 2.91 -7.47 -34.39
CA GLN A 272 3.48 -8.66 -35.08
C GLN A 272 3.03 -9.97 -34.43
N ILE A 273 2.89 -10.02 -33.11
CA ILE A 273 2.53 -11.25 -32.36
C ILE A 273 1.05 -11.33 -31.99
N ALA A 274 0.31 -10.23 -32.15
CA ALA A 274 -1.11 -10.18 -31.82
C ALA A 274 -1.93 -11.29 -32.50
N PRO A 275 -1.74 -11.64 -33.81
CA PRO A 275 -2.50 -12.72 -34.43
C PRO A 275 -2.28 -14.10 -33.81
N GLU A 276 -1.14 -14.34 -33.17
CA GLU A 276 -0.83 -15.61 -32.50
C GLU A 276 -1.15 -15.58 -31.02
N PHE A 277 -0.80 -14.50 -30.31
CA PHE A 277 -0.94 -14.40 -28.87
C PHE A 277 -2.39 -14.15 -28.41
N LEU A 278 -3.11 -13.22 -29.07
CA LEU A 278 -4.47 -12.84 -28.65
C LEU A 278 -5.48 -13.99 -28.66
N PRO A 279 -5.52 -14.90 -29.67
CA PRO A 279 -6.43 -16.05 -29.62
C PRO A 279 -6.16 -16.96 -28.42
N ARG A 280 -4.89 -17.14 -28.06
CA ARG A 280 -4.46 -18.02 -26.96
C ARG A 280 -4.86 -17.45 -25.61
N ILE A 281 -4.49 -16.19 -25.33
CA ILE A 281 -4.87 -15.54 -24.05
C ILE A 281 -6.37 -15.29 -23.99
N GLY A 282 -7.02 -14.98 -25.12
CA GLY A 282 -8.46 -14.81 -25.22
C GLY A 282 -9.22 -16.08 -24.84
N ALA A 283 -8.74 -17.25 -25.23
CA ALA A 283 -9.31 -18.53 -24.82
C ALA A 283 -9.19 -18.76 -23.29
N VAL A 284 -8.04 -18.41 -22.70
CA VAL A 284 -7.83 -18.47 -21.25
C VAL A 284 -8.80 -17.55 -20.52
N PHE A 285 -8.94 -16.31 -20.97
CA PHE A 285 -9.83 -15.32 -20.39
C PHE A 285 -11.31 -15.70 -20.54
N ALA A 286 -11.69 -16.23 -21.71
CA ALA A 286 -13.05 -16.73 -21.95
C ALA A 286 -13.40 -17.86 -20.98
N ALA A 287 -12.52 -18.84 -20.77
CA ALA A 287 -12.71 -19.94 -19.84
C ALA A 287 -12.88 -19.48 -18.38
N LYS A 288 -12.31 -18.32 -18.02
CA LYS A 288 -12.39 -17.71 -16.68
C LYS A 288 -13.47 -16.62 -16.57
N GLY A 289 -14.25 -16.40 -17.64
CA GLY A 289 -15.32 -15.41 -17.67
C GLY A 289 -14.87 -13.96 -17.65
N VAL A 290 -13.62 -13.69 -18.05
CA VAL A 290 -13.08 -12.33 -18.15
C VAL A 290 -13.63 -11.63 -19.39
N GLU A 291 -14.19 -10.44 -19.24
CA GLU A 291 -14.62 -9.56 -20.32
C GLU A 291 -13.41 -8.81 -20.86
N MET A 292 -13.25 -8.81 -22.18
CA MET A 292 -12.16 -8.08 -22.85
C MET A 292 -12.74 -6.87 -23.57
N ARG A 293 -12.36 -5.68 -23.16
CA ARG A 293 -12.67 -4.41 -23.82
C ARG A 293 -11.52 -4.07 -24.74
N ALA A 294 -11.74 -4.29 -26.03
CA ALA A 294 -10.67 -4.36 -27.00
C ALA A 294 -10.75 -3.25 -28.06
N ASP A 295 -9.60 -2.75 -28.49
CA ASP A 295 -9.52 -1.85 -29.63
C ASP A 295 -9.93 -2.57 -30.94
N PRO A 296 -10.20 -1.87 -32.06
CA PRO A 296 -10.64 -2.50 -33.29
C PRO A 296 -9.69 -3.56 -33.85
N ALA A 297 -8.37 -3.39 -33.65
CA ALA A 297 -7.36 -4.35 -34.14
C ALA A 297 -7.38 -5.63 -33.29
N ALA A 298 -7.45 -5.51 -31.96
CA ALA A 298 -7.58 -6.66 -31.07
C ALA A 298 -8.92 -7.37 -31.27
N LEU A 299 -10.04 -6.64 -31.45
CA LEU A 299 -11.35 -7.21 -31.71
C LEU A 299 -11.35 -8.05 -33.00
N ALA A 300 -10.69 -7.60 -34.05
CA ALA A 300 -10.63 -8.34 -35.31
C ALA A 300 -10.02 -9.75 -35.12
N VAL A 301 -9.04 -9.88 -34.23
CA VAL A 301 -8.39 -11.16 -33.90
C VAL A 301 -9.22 -11.97 -32.89
N LEU A 302 -9.74 -11.33 -31.84
CA LEU A 302 -10.43 -12.00 -30.74
C LEU A 302 -11.83 -12.52 -31.11
N ARG A 303 -12.48 -11.99 -32.15
CA ARG A 303 -13.80 -12.47 -32.63
C ARG A 303 -13.82 -13.94 -33.00
N GLY A 304 -12.68 -14.54 -33.32
CA GLY A 304 -12.52 -15.98 -33.61
C GLY A 304 -12.49 -16.85 -32.34
N VAL A 305 -12.41 -16.27 -31.15
CA VAL A 305 -12.30 -17.01 -29.88
C VAL A 305 -13.70 -17.42 -29.40
N ALA A 306 -13.93 -18.72 -29.26
CA ALA A 306 -15.20 -19.23 -28.78
C ALA A 306 -15.50 -18.75 -27.36
N SER A 307 -16.78 -18.41 -27.10
CA SER A 307 -17.27 -17.95 -25.79
C SER A 307 -16.60 -16.69 -25.21
N ALA A 308 -15.81 -15.96 -26.02
CA ALA A 308 -15.20 -14.72 -25.55
C ALA A 308 -16.26 -13.64 -25.32
N ARG A 309 -16.16 -12.98 -24.16
CA ARG A 309 -16.96 -11.79 -23.84
C ARG A 309 -16.20 -10.56 -24.33
N LEU A 310 -16.60 -10.03 -25.49
CA LEU A 310 -15.93 -8.95 -26.19
C LEU A 310 -16.81 -7.69 -26.19
N VAL A 311 -16.22 -6.57 -25.84
CA VAL A 311 -16.81 -5.23 -25.92
C VAL A 311 -15.81 -4.33 -26.65
N GLU A 312 -16.31 -3.42 -27.48
CA GLU A 312 -15.44 -2.39 -28.09
C GLU A 312 -15.00 -1.40 -27.01
N ALA A 313 -13.68 -1.18 -26.91
CA ALA A 313 -13.13 -0.25 -25.92
C ALA A 313 -13.43 1.19 -26.27
N SER A 314 -13.81 1.96 -25.28
CA SER A 314 -13.88 3.41 -25.32
C SER A 314 -12.59 4.06 -24.81
N GLU A 315 -12.42 5.36 -25.00
CA GLU A 315 -11.26 6.10 -24.47
C GLU A 315 -11.16 5.99 -22.94
N ALA A 316 -12.28 5.89 -22.23
CA ALA A 316 -12.32 5.77 -20.78
C ALA A 316 -11.74 4.42 -20.28
N ASP A 317 -11.87 3.36 -21.08
CA ASP A 317 -11.40 2.02 -20.72
C ASP A 317 -9.87 1.95 -20.54
N TRP A 318 -9.14 2.84 -21.19
CA TRP A 318 -7.68 2.87 -21.08
C TRP A 318 -7.17 3.35 -19.71
N SER A 319 -7.99 4.07 -18.95
CA SER A 319 -7.63 4.59 -17.62
C SER A 319 -8.42 3.95 -16.48
N GLU A 320 -9.27 2.96 -16.78
CA GLU A 320 -10.19 2.38 -15.79
C GLU A 320 -9.53 1.30 -14.95
N GLU A 321 -9.70 1.39 -13.63
CA GLU A 321 -9.41 0.32 -12.68
C GLU A 321 -10.71 -0.46 -12.42
N TYR A 322 -10.90 -1.58 -13.11
CA TYR A 322 -12.15 -2.35 -13.07
C TYR A 322 -12.37 -3.08 -11.73
N LEU A 323 -11.30 -3.57 -11.10
CA LEU A 323 -11.35 -4.43 -9.89
C LEU A 323 -12.29 -5.64 -10.05
N ALA A 324 -12.48 -6.09 -11.28
CA ALA A 324 -13.45 -7.08 -11.72
C ALA A 324 -12.83 -8.00 -12.80
N PRO A 325 -13.49 -9.10 -13.20
CA PRO A 325 -13.05 -9.92 -14.33
C PRO A 325 -13.27 -9.17 -15.68
N ILE A 326 -12.65 -8.02 -15.82
CA ILE A 326 -12.68 -7.16 -17.02
C ILE A 326 -11.23 -6.70 -17.28
N ILE A 327 -10.80 -6.66 -18.53
CA ILE A 327 -9.48 -6.15 -18.92
C ILE A 327 -9.59 -5.38 -20.25
N SER A 328 -8.91 -4.22 -20.33
CA SER A 328 -8.74 -3.54 -21.62
C SER A 328 -7.64 -4.21 -22.44
N VAL A 329 -7.81 -4.31 -23.77
CA VAL A 329 -6.87 -4.97 -24.69
C VAL A 329 -6.62 -4.08 -25.88
N LYS A 330 -5.35 -3.77 -26.14
CA LYS A 330 -4.95 -2.92 -27.26
C LYS A 330 -3.78 -3.50 -28.03
N VAL A 331 -3.86 -3.46 -29.34
CA VAL A 331 -2.73 -3.73 -30.24
C VAL A 331 -1.93 -2.44 -30.43
N VAL A 332 -0.63 -2.51 -30.22
CA VAL A 332 0.31 -1.39 -30.38
C VAL A 332 1.34 -1.67 -31.46
N ALA A 333 1.79 -0.64 -32.15
CA ALA A 333 2.77 -0.80 -33.25
C ALA A 333 4.15 -1.28 -32.75
N GLY A 334 4.50 -0.93 -31.51
CA GLY A 334 5.78 -1.30 -30.92
C GLY A 334 5.97 -0.78 -29.49
N LEU A 335 7.21 -0.90 -29.02
CA LEU A 335 7.61 -0.49 -27.67
C LEU A 335 7.33 0.99 -27.40
N ASP A 336 7.58 1.88 -28.37
CA ASP A 336 7.37 3.31 -28.21
C ASP A 336 5.89 3.65 -27.96
N ASP A 337 4.99 3.01 -28.72
CA ASP A 337 3.55 3.19 -28.53
C ASP A 337 3.08 2.62 -27.20
N ALA A 338 3.65 1.46 -26.78
CA ALA A 338 3.33 0.86 -25.49
C ALA A 338 3.75 1.78 -24.33
N ILE A 339 4.97 2.32 -24.35
CA ILE A 339 5.47 3.26 -23.36
C ILE A 339 4.63 4.55 -23.34
N ALA A 340 4.32 5.11 -24.51
CA ALA A 340 3.50 6.30 -24.62
C ALA A 340 2.09 6.07 -24.05
N HIS A 341 1.48 4.91 -24.33
CA HIS A 341 0.17 4.53 -23.80
C HIS A 341 0.20 4.39 -22.28
N ILE A 342 1.16 3.65 -21.74
CA ILE A 342 1.30 3.44 -20.29
C ILE A 342 1.51 4.77 -19.56
N ASN A 343 2.42 5.62 -20.03
CA ASN A 343 2.70 6.90 -19.41
C ASN A 343 1.52 7.90 -19.49
N ARG A 344 0.62 7.73 -20.48
CA ARG A 344 -0.57 8.57 -20.64
C ARG A 344 -1.76 8.10 -19.80
N TYR A 345 -2.03 6.80 -19.76
CA TYR A 345 -3.26 6.23 -19.20
C TYR A 345 -3.04 5.46 -17.90
N GLY A 346 -1.79 5.06 -17.61
CA GLY A 346 -1.44 4.32 -16.42
C GLY A 346 -1.59 5.14 -15.15
N SER A 347 -1.80 4.44 -14.05
CA SER A 347 -1.91 5.02 -12.70
C SER A 347 -0.54 5.27 -12.04
N HIS A 348 0.56 4.99 -12.74
CA HIS A 348 1.92 4.98 -12.19
C HIS A 348 2.14 3.96 -11.07
N HIS A 349 1.29 2.93 -10.99
CA HIS A 349 1.37 1.91 -9.97
C HIS A 349 2.37 0.81 -10.33
N THR A 350 2.00 -0.08 -11.24
CA THR A 350 2.84 -1.23 -11.61
C THR A 350 2.62 -1.62 -13.06
N ASP A 351 3.71 -1.70 -13.86
CA ASP A 351 3.63 -2.09 -15.25
C ASP A 351 4.72 -3.11 -15.60
N ALA A 352 4.40 -4.04 -16.50
CA ALA A 352 5.27 -5.13 -16.89
C ALA A 352 5.47 -5.20 -18.41
N ILE A 353 6.70 -5.51 -18.82
CA ILE A 353 7.02 -5.95 -20.18
C ILE A 353 7.35 -7.43 -20.18
N LEU A 354 6.88 -8.16 -21.19
CA LEU A 354 7.24 -9.55 -21.47
C LEU A 354 8.03 -9.57 -22.76
N THR A 355 9.33 -9.89 -22.67
CA THR A 355 10.28 -9.79 -23.79
C THR A 355 11.55 -10.60 -23.54
N ASP A 356 12.13 -11.14 -24.59
CA ASP A 356 13.49 -11.72 -24.60
C ASP A 356 14.55 -10.71 -25.08
N SER A 357 14.13 -9.51 -25.51
CA SER A 357 15.05 -8.44 -25.88
C SER A 357 15.55 -7.68 -24.65
N HIS A 358 16.82 -7.87 -24.30
CA HIS A 358 17.47 -7.11 -23.24
C HIS A 358 17.39 -5.58 -23.48
N ALA A 359 17.55 -5.15 -24.72
CA ALA A 359 17.49 -3.73 -25.08
C ALA A 359 16.10 -3.14 -24.79
N ASN A 360 15.01 -3.84 -25.19
CA ASN A 360 13.65 -3.41 -24.95
C ASN A 360 13.32 -3.44 -23.45
N ALA A 361 13.77 -4.47 -22.73
CA ALA A 361 13.60 -4.55 -21.26
C ALA A 361 14.24 -3.33 -20.56
N MET A 362 15.48 -2.99 -20.90
CA MET A 362 16.20 -1.86 -20.29
C MET A 362 15.61 -0.50 -20.67
N ARG A 363 15.06 -0.35 -21.88
CA ARG A 363 14.33 0.85 -22.26
C ARG A 363 13.03 0.97 -21.46
N PHE A 364 12.24 -0.11 -21.38
CA PHE A 364 10.99 -0.13 -20.64
C PHE A 364 11.20 0.24 -19.17
N LEU A 365 12.19 -0.37 -18.50
CA LEU A 365 12.53 -0.06 -17.10
C LEU A 365 12.89 1.42 -16.88
N ARG A 366 13.45 2.10 -17.88
CA ARG A 366 13.89 3.50 -17.79
C ARG A 366 12.79 4.49 -18.16
N GLU A 367 11.99 4.15 -19.17
CA GLU A 367 11.09 5.09 -19.83
C GLU A 367 9.65 5.00 -19.32
N VAL A 368 9.25 3.88 -18.69
CA VAL A 368 7.95 3.77 -18.01
C VAL A 368 8.05 4.39 -16.61
N ASP A 369 7.23 5.40 -16.36
CA ASP A 369 7.24 6.17 -15.11
C ASP A 369 6.25 5.60 -14.08
N SER A 370 6.49 4.37 -13.63
CA SER A 370 5.68 3.70 -12.61
C SER A 370 6.46 3.38 -11.35
N ALA A 371 5.75 3.18 -10.24
CA ALA A 371 6.34 2.89 -8.94
C ALA A 371 7.04 1.51 -8.92
N SER A 372 6.49 0.56 -9.69
CA SER A 372 7.09 -0.75 -9.94
C SER A 372 7.08 -1.02 -11.44
N VAL A 373 8.24 -1.34 -12.01
CA VAL A 373 8.38 -1.71 -13.42
C VAL A 373 9.05 -3.06 -13.50
N MET A 374 8.43 -4.01 -14.20
CA MET A 374 8.81 -5.43 -14.21
C MET A 374 9.20 -5.91 -15.59
N VAL A 375 10.10 -6.88 -15.64
CA VAL A 375 10.46 -7.63 -16.84
C VAL A 375 10.16 -9.10 -16.58
N ASN A 376 9.37 -9.72 -17.45
CA ASN A 376 9.03 -11.15 -17.42
C ASN A 376 8.45 -11.65 -16.09
N ALA A 377 7.74 -10.76 -15.37
CA ALA A 377 7.10 -11.06 -14.09
C ALA A 377 5.68 -10.49 -14.02
N SER A 378 4.82 -11.16 -13.28
CA SER A 378 3.43 -10.73 -13.04
C SER A 378 3.39 -9.46 -12.20
N THR A 379 2.53 -8.51 -12.56
CA THR A 379 2.27 -7.29 -11.76
C THR A 379 1.83 -7.61 -10.34
N ARG A 380 1.30 -8.82 -10.10
CA ARG A 380 0.90 -9.33 -8.78
C ARG A 380 2.04 -9.41 -7.75
N PHE A 381 3.30 -9.40 -8.21
CA PHE A 381 4.47 -9.34 -7.33
C PHE A 381 4.73 -7.96 -6.72
N ALA A 382 4.01 -6.90 -7.12
CA ALA A 382 4.12 -5.58 -6.49
C ALA A 382 3.43 -5.57 -5.11
N ASP A 383 4.07 -6.20 -4.14
CA ASP A 383 3.59 -6.49 -2.80
C ASP A 383 4.75 -6.44 -1.81
N GLY A 384 4.51 -5.92 -0.60
CA GLY A 384 5.56 -5.74 0.39
C GLY A 384 6.21 -7.05 0.87
N PHE A 385 5.48 -8.15 0.92
CA PHE A 385 6.05 -9.46 1.27
C PHE A 385 6.92 -10.01 0.14
N GLU A 386 6.43 -9.95 -1.09
CA GLU A 386 7.16 -10.42 -2.27
C GLU A 386 8.44 -9.60 -2.52
N TYR A 387 8.44 -8.31 -2.19
CA TYR A 387 9.61 -7.44 -2.28
C TYR A 387 10.58 -7.59 -1.09
N GLY A 388 10.28 -8.46 -0.13
CA GLY A 388 11.12 -8.68 1.06
C GLY A 388 11.02 -7.56 2.10
N LEU A 389 10.01 -6.69 2.02
CA LEU A 389 9.76 -5.62 2.98
C LEU A 389 9.04 -6.14 4.25
N GLY A 390 8.62 -7.40 4.26
CA GLY A 390 7.98 -8.11 5.37
C GLY A 390 6.57 -7.64 5.71
N ALA A 391 6.26 -6.38 5.51
CA ALA A 391 4.94 -5.79 5.65
C ALA A 391 4.89 -4.46 4.90
N GLU A 392 3.69 -4.04 4.51
CA GLU A 392 3.48 -2.71 3.91
C GLU A 392 2.33 -1.97 4.60
N ILE A 393 2.50 -0.67 4.78
CA ILE A 393 1.44 0.21 5.28
C ILE A 393 0.53 0.69 4.16
N GLY A 394 1.03 0.65 2.94
CA GLY A 394 0.36 1.05 1.71
C GLY A 394 1.32 1.08 0.55
N ILE A 395 0.82 1.49 -0.60
CA ILE A 395 1.62 1.71 -1.81
C ILE A 395 1.59 3.21 -2.12
N SER A 396 2.68 3.74 -2.66
CA SER A 396 2.76 5.13 -3.09
C SER A 396 3.12 5.20 -4.57
N THR A 397 2.36 5.99 -5.32
CA THR A 397 2.72 6.34 -6.70
C THR A 397 3.40 7.71 -6.80
N ASP A 398 3.47 8.45 -5.70
CA ASP A 398 4.19 9.71 -5.63
C ASP A 398 5.71 9.50 -5.73
N LYS A 399 6.42 10.47 -6.30
CA LYS A 399 7.88 10.40 -6.50
C LYS A 399 8.67 10.88 -5.28
N LEU A 400 8.06 11.75 -4.49
CA LEU A 400 8.71 12.33 -3.32
C LEU A 400 8.57 11.40 -2.12
N HIS A 401 9.69 11.19 -1.41
CA HIS A 401 9.90 10.35 -0.24
C HIS A 401 9.88 8.85 -0.57
N ALA A 402 8.74 8.13 -0.42
CA ALA A 402 8.61 6.70 -0.69
C ALA A 402 7.77 6.46 -1.96
N ARG A 403 8.22 5.54 -2.83
CA ARG A 403 7.52 5.15 -4.05
C ARG A 403 7.44 3.62 -4.14
N GLY A 404 6.31 3.07 -4.52
CA GLY A 404 6.02 1.63 -4.49
C GLY A 404 5.47 1.18 -3.14
N PRO A 405 5.56 -0.12 -2.80
CA PRO A 405 5.18 -0.64 -1.50
C PRO A 405 5.97 0.04 -0.37
N VAL A 406 5.27 0.56 0.64
CA VAL A 406 5.85 1.33 1.74
C VAL A 406 5.96 0.44 2.98
N GLY A 407 7.15 -0.10 3.20
CA GLY A 407 7.50 -0.89 4.38
C GLY A 407 8.17 -0.06 5.49
N LEU A 408 8.96 -0.72 6.34
CA LEU A 408 9.62 -0.08 7.50
C LEU A 408 10.53 1.07 7.09
N GLU A 409 11.33 0.91 6.04
CA GLU A 409 12.24 1.97 5.58
C GLU A 409 11.50 3.19 5.06
N GLY A 410 10.37 2.98 4.37
CA GLY A 410 9.50 4.06 3.88
C GLY A 410 8.85 4.90 5.00
N LEU A 411 8.79 4.37 6.23
CA LEU A 411 8.34 5.09 7.43
C LEU A 411 9.50 5.79 8.16
N THR A 412 10.65 5.93 7.52
CA THR A 412 11.85 6.58 8.07
C THR A 412 12.38 7.63 7.10
N SER A 413 13.28 8.47 7.57
CA SER A 413 14.00 9.47 6.80
C SER A 413 15.49 9.41 7.15
N MET A 414 16.33 10.15 6.42
CA MET A 414 17.76 10.22 6.67
C MET A 414 18.13 11.60 7.19
N LYS A 415 18.86 11.67 8.31
CA LYS A 415 19.51 12.90 8.78
C LYS A 415 21.02 12.81 8.59
N TRP A 416 21.67 13.95 8.40
CA TRP A 416 23.12 14.02 8.36
C TRP A 416 23.71 13.88 9.76
N VAL A 417 24.77 13.08 9.87
CA VAL A 417 25.59 12.96 11.08
C VAL A 417 27.03 13.33 10.75
N VAL A 418 27.64 14.08 11.63
CA VAL A 418 29.04 14.54 11.49
C VAL A 418 29.79 14.16 12.74
N LEU A 419 30.91 13.46 12.56
CA LEU A 419 31.86 13.14 13.61
C LEU A 419 33.13 13.93 13.38
N GLY A 420 33.60 14.59 14.41
CA GLY A 420 34.82 15.41 14.37
C GLY A 420 35.59 15.32 15.68
N HIS A 421 36.79 15.87 15.66
CA HIS A 421 37.71 15.95 16.80
C HIS A 421 38.08 17.39 17.15
N GLY A 422 37.20 18.35 16.78
CA GLY A 422 37.42 19.79 17.02
C GLY A 422 37.78 20.57 15.76
N GLU A 423 37.58 19.98 14.58
CA GLU A 423 37.80 20.69 13.31
C GLU A 423 36.88 21.90 13.22
N VAL A 424 37.45 22.99 12.72
CA VAL A 424 36.74 24.24 12.49
C VAL A 424 36.79 24.61 11.00
N ARG A 425 35.79 25.34 10.54
CA ARG A 425 35.77 25.84 9.18
C ARG A 425 36.67 27.08 9.09
N SER A 426 37.67 27.03 8.19
CA SER A 426 38.52 28.17 7.83
C SER A 426 37.76 29.15 6.93
#